data_268bee4fcdc931d7f640a166855c7896
#
_entry.id   268bee4fcdc931d7f640a166855c7896
#
_cell.length_a   1.000
_cell.length_b   1.000
_cell.length_c   1.000
_cell.angle_alpha   90.00
_cell.angle_beta   90.00
_cell.angle_gamma   90.00
#
_symmetry.space_group_name_H-M   'P 1'
#
loop_
_entity.id
_entity.type
_entity.pdbx_description
1 polymer ?
#
loop_
_entity_poly.entity_id
_entity_poly.type
_entity_poly.pdbx_seq_one_letter_code
_entity_poly.pdbx_strand_id
1 'polypeptide(L)'
;MSDSNPHVVGINVLKQNGLDVDELVKELIQNAAVEFTAYYYFTNLRAHCTGMEGEGLKGIIEDARLEDLSHFESCLERIYQLGGILPNDATEFIKISGCEFLQLPTNPTDHKAILEKCLKAEQGAIVNWNKICQMTFGKDPVT
;
A
#
# COMPACT_ATOMS: atom_id res chain seq x y z
N MET A 1 21.79 28.11 -7.07
CA MET A 1 20.46 28.40 -6.49
C MET A 1 19.80 27.04 -6.29
N SER A 2 19.62 26.62 -5.04
CA SER A 2 18.90 25.38 -4.78
C SER A 2 17.45 25.63 -5.10
N ASP A 3 16.91 24.96 -6.11
CA ASP A 3 15.46 24.87 -6.30
C ASP A 3 14.88 24.21 -5.05
N SER A 4 14.48 25.04 -4.09
CA SER A 4 13.78 24.59 -2.91
C SER A 4 12.40 24.15 -3.38
N ASN A 5 12.23 22.84 -3.61
CA ASN A 5 10.91 22.26 -3.81
C ASN A 5 10.04 22.67 -2.59
N PRO A 6 8.99 23.50 -2.77
CA PRO A 6 8.20 24.02 -1.66
C PRO A 6 7.42 22.93 -0.90
N HIS A 7 7.37 21.73 -1.44
CA HIS A 7 6.72 20.57 -0.82
C HIS A 7 7.65 19.81 0.13
N VAL A 8 8.95 20.11 0.11
CA VAL A 8 9.95 19.41 0.90
C VAL A 8 10.18 20.14 2.21
N VAL A 9 9.56 19.66 3.28
CA VAL A 9 9.68 20.25 4.61
C VAL A 9 10.33 19.24 5.55
N GLY A 10 11.38 19.69 6.25
CA GLY A 10 11.98 18.93 7.35
C GLY A 10 12.97 17.82 6.96
N ILE A 11 13.29 17.60 5.69
CA ILE A 11 14.24 16.56 5.24
C ILE A 11 15.59 16.65 5.97
N ASN A 12 16.10 17.86 6.17
CA ASN A 12 17.36 18.04 6.87
C ASN A 12 17.30 17.56 8.32
N VAL A 13 16.16 17.76 8.99
CA VAL A 13 15.94 17.27 10.36
C VAL A 13 15.91 15.74 10.38
N LEU A 14 15.24 15.12 9.43
CA LEU A 14 15.17 13.66 9.31
C LEU A 14 16.57 13.05 9.09
N LYS A 15 17.37 13.67 8.22
CA LYS A 15 18.77 13.26 7.98
C LYS A 15 19.64 13.44 9.22
N GLN A 16 19.44 14.52 9.98
CA GLN A 16 20.15 14.74 11.26
C GLN A 16 19.76 13.70 12.32
N ASN A 17 18.52 13.21 12.28
CA ASN A 17 18.03 12.11 13.12
C ASN A 17 18.54 10.72 12.65
N GLY A 18 19.39 10.67 11.62
CA GLY A 18 19.97 9.44 11.12
C GLY A 18 19.02 8.62 10.26
N LEU A 19 18.01 9.26 9.64
CA LEU A 19 17.12 8.60 8.68
C LEU A 19 17.72 8.67 7.27
N ASP A 20 17.78 7.55 6.59
CA ASP A 20 18.04 7.50 5.15
C ASP A 20 16.74 7.82 4.41
N VAL A 21 16.59 9.08 4.00
CA VAL A 21 15.36 9.58 3.37
C VAL A 21 15.16 8.97 1.98
N ASP A 22 16.22 8.72 1.25
CA ASP A 22 16.13 8.16 -0.11
C ASP A 22 15.67 6.69 -0.06
N GLU A 23 16.18 5.93 0.90
CA GLU A 23 15.73 4.55 1.12
C GLU A 23 14.28 4.53 1.66
N LEU A 24 13.91 5.45 2.55
CA LEU A 24 12.52 5.57 3.02
C LEU A 24 11.56 5.85 1.86
N VAL A 25 11.89 6.78 0.98
CA VAL A 25 11.07 7.10 -0.20
C VAL A 25 10.88 5.88 -1.09
N LYS A 26 11.94 5.12 -1.31
CA LYS A 26 11.88 3.88 -2.10
C LYS A 26 10.96 2.84 -1.47
N GLU A 27 11.04 2.63 -0.16
CA GLU A 27 10.17 1.71 0.57
C GLU A 27 8.70 2.18 0.57
N LEU A 28 8.47 3.48 0.71
CA LEU A 28 7.13 4.05 0.60
C LEU A 28 6.53 3.88 -0.80
N ILE A 29 7.32 4.05 -1.87
CA ILE A 29 6.87 3.80 -3.25
C ILE A 29 6.52 2.33 -3.44
N GLN A 30 7.32 1.42 -2.94
CA GLN A 30 7.02 -0.02 -2.99
C GLN A 30 5.74 -0.34 -2.22
N ASN A 31 5.59 0.20 -1.02
CA ASN A 31 4.39 -0.02 -0.21
C ASN A 31 3.14 0.59 -0.87
N ALA A 32 3.24 1.80 -1.42
CA ALA A 32 2.16 2.40 -2.19
C ALA A 32 1.72 1.53 -3.38
N ALA A 33 2.69 0.89 -4.06
CA ALA A 33 2.38 -0.04 -5.15
C ALA A 33 1.70 -1.33 -4.65
N VAL A 34 2.06 -1.83 -3.46
CA VAL A 34 1.39 -2.97 -2.81
C VAL A 34 -0.06 -2.62 -2.48
N GLU A 35 -0.29 -1.49 -1.80
CA GLU A 35 -1.63 -1.04 -1.42
C GLU A 35 -2.54 -0.81 -2.64
N PHE A 36 -2.02 -0.15 -3.68
CA PHE A 36 -2.76 0.04 -4.93
C PHE A 36 -3.11 -1.29 -5.61
N THR A 37 -2.19 -2.25 -5.62
CA THR A 37 -2.42 -3.58 -6.19
C THR A 37 -3.45 -4.35 -5.38
N ALA A 38 -3.42 -4.26 -4.05
CA ALA A 38 -4.40 -4.87 -3.15
C ALA A 38 -5.78 -4.23 -3.32
N TYR A 39 -5.88 -2.90 -3.39
CA TYR A 39 -7.11 -2.18 -3.69
C TYR A 39 -7.76 -2.68 -5.00
N TYR A 40 -6.97 -2.81 -6.07
CA TYR A 40 -7.45 -3.33 -7.34
C TYR A 40 -7.94 -4.77 -7.22
N TYR A 41 -7.17 -5.62 -6.54
CA TYR A 41 -7.53 -7.02 -6.31
C TYR A 41 -8.83 -7.16 -5.52
N PHE A 42 -8.96 -6.47 -4.39
CA PHE A 42 -10.18 -6.51 -3.57
C PHE A 42 -11.40 -5.95 -4.29
N THR A 43 -11.21 -4.94 -5.17
CA THR A 43 -12.30 -4.44 -6.03
C THR A 43 -12.84 -5.55 -6.94
N ASN A 44 -11.95 -6.33 -7.57
CA ASN A 44 -12.34 -7.47 -8.39
C ASN A 44 -12.92 -8.62 -7.56
N LEU A 45 -12.31 -8.94 -6.42
CA LEU A 45 -12.76 -10.02 -5.53
C LEU A 45 -14.18 -9.75 -5.03
N ARG A 46 -14.47 -8.50 -4.66
CA ARG A 46 -15.81 -8.09 -4.23
C ARG A 46 -16.85 -8.31 -5.34
N ALA A 47 -16.53 -7.95 -6.57
CA ALA A 47 -17.42 -8.17 -7.71
C ALA A 47 -17.58 -9.66 -8.06
N HIS A 48 -16.51 -10.45 -7.86
CA HIS A 48 -16.50 -11.90 -8.11
C HIS A 48 -17.32 -12.69 -7.09
N CYS A 49 -17.33 -12.27 -5.82
CA CYS A 49 -18.04 -12.94 -4.73
C CYS A 49 -19.54 -12.92 -4.97
N THR A 50 -20.17 -14.10 -4.95
CA THR A 50 -21.62 -14.28 -5.19
C THR A 50 -22.26 -15.20 -4.16
N GLY A 51 -23.60 -15.26 -4.20
CA GLY A 51 -24.40 -16.10 -3.30
C GLY A 51 -24.88 -15.31 -2.07
N MET A 52 -25.88 -15.88 -1.38
CA MET A 52 -26.54 -15.20 -0.26
C MET A 52 -25.57 -14.91 0.89
N GLU A 53 -24.69 -15.86 1.22
CA GLU A 53 -23.63 -15.68 2.23
C GLU A 53 -22.53 -14.74 1.74
N GLY A 54 -22.35 -14.63 0.42
CA GLY A 54 -21.37 -13.72 -0.19
C GLY A 54 -21.67 -12.25 0.06
N GLU A 55 -22.92 -11.88 0.28
CA GLU A 55 -23.26 -10.48 0.57
C GLU A 55 -22.66 -9.99 1.90
N GLY A 56 -22.56 -10.86 2.92
CA GLY A 56 -21.86 -10.54 4.16
C GLY A 56 -20.35 -10.33 3.94
N LEU A 57 -19.74 -11.16 3.10
CA LEU A 57 -18.31 -11.04 2.77
C LEU A 57 -17.99 -9.78 1.96
N LYS A 58 -18.91 -9.34 1.10
CA LYS A 58 -18.73 -8.09 0.34
C LYS A 58 -18.52 -6.88 1.23
N GLY A 59 -19.15 -6.84 2.42
CA GLY A 59 -18.91 -5.78 3.40
C GLY A 59 -17.48 -5.79 3.91
N ILE A 60 -16.96 -6.97 4.30
CA ILE A 60 -15.59 -7.13 4.79
C ILE A 60 -14.58 -6.76 3.68
N ILE A 61 -14.80 -7.21 2.46
CA ILE A 61 -13.93 -6.91 1.32
C ILE A 61 -13.99 -5.41 0.97
N GLU A 62 -15.15 -4.78 1.13
CA GLU A 62 -15.30 -3.33 0.92
C GLU A 62 -14.47 -2.53 1.93
N ASP A 63 -14.52 -2.91 3.21
CA ASP A 63 -13.75 -2.24 4.24
C ASP A 63 -12.25 -2.36 3.96
N ALA A 64 -11.75 -3.56 3.69
CA ALA A 64 -10.35 -3.80 3.33
C ALA A 64 -9.92 -2.98 2.10
N ARG A 65 -10.74 -2.99 1.04
CA ARG A 65 -10.49 -2.22 -0.18
C ARG A 65 -10.37 -0.72 0.07
N LEU A 66 -11.21 -0.16 0.92
CA LEU A 66 -11.20 1.25 1.25
C LEU A 66 -10.02 1.63 2.15
N GLU A 67 -9.62 0.72 3.05
CA GLU A 67 -8.40 0.88 3.84
C GLU A 67 -7.15 0.90 2.94
N ASP A 68 -7.01 -0.04 2.00
CA ASP A 68 -5.89 -0.07 1.06
C ASP A 68 -5.82 1.21 0.21
N LEU A 69 -6.97 1.72 -0.26
CA LEU A 69 -7.01 3.00 -0.97
C LEU A 69 -6.51 4.15 -0.09
N SER A 70 -6.95 4.22 1.16
CA SER A 70 -6.52 5.24 2.12
C SER A 70 -5.02 5.15 2.43
N HIS A 71 -4.50 3.93 2.58
CA HIS A 71 -3.08 3.67 2.78
C HIS A 71 -2.25 4.12 1.58
N PHE A 72 -2.71 3.80 0.36
CA PHE A 72 -2.08 4.26 -0.88
C PHE A 72 -1.99 5.80 -0.93
N GLU A 73 -3.10 6.49 -0.67
CA GLU A 73 -3.17 7.96 -0.69
C GLU A 73 -2.24 8.58 0.38
N SER A 74 -2.18 7.98 1.57
CA SER A 74 -1.29 8.43 2.65
C SER A 74 0.18 8.25 2.29
N CYS A 75 0.54 7.11 1.70
CA CYS A 75 1.89 6.88 1.17
C CYS A 75 2.24 7.92 0.10
N LEU A 76 1.32 8.19 -0.82
CA LEU A 76 1.51 9.15 -1.90
C LEU A 76 1.82 10.54 -1.36
N GLU A 77 1.00 11.03 -0.43
CA GLU A 77 1.25 12.32 0.23
C GLU A 77 2.65 12.37 0.86
N ARG A 78 3.01 11.33 1.61
CA ARG A 78 4.31 11.29 2.29
C ARG A 78 5.49 11.22 1.32
N ILE A 79 5.38 10.46 0.23
CA ILE A 79 6.40 10.39 -0.82
C ILE A 79 6.68 11.79 -1.37
N TYR A 80 5.65 12.54 -1.72
CA TYR A 80 5.82 13.89 -2.27
C TYR A 80 6.37 14.88 -1.24
N GLN A 81 5.97 14.81 0.02
CA GLN A 81 6.55 15.60 1.12
C GLN A 81 8.05 15.34 1.29
N LEU A 82 8.50 14.12 1.02
CA LEU A 82 9.90 13.72 1.09
C LEU A 82 10.68 13.97 -0.22
N GLY A 83 10.04 14.56 -1.23
CA GLY A 83 10.66 14.88 -2.52
C GLY A 83 10.69 13.73 -3.52
N GLY A 84 10.01 12.63 -3.22
CA GLY A 84 9.84 11.50 -4.15
C GLY A 84 8.73 11.76 -5.17
N ILE A 85 8.71 10.92 -6.20
CA ILE A 85 7.71 10.96 -7.29
C ILE A 85 7.37 9.52 -7.67
N LEU A 86 6.08 9.23 -7.89
CA LEU A 86 5.68 7.93 -8.44
C LEU A 86 6.03 7.83 -9.93
N PRO A 87 6.27 6.60 -10.44
CA PRO A 87 6.37 6.38 -11.88
C PRO A 87 5.14 6.88 -12.62
N ASN A 88 5.35 7.53 -13.78
CA ASN A 88 4.25 7.98 -14.64
C ASN A 88 3.52 6.81 -15.33
N ASP A 89 4.21 5.70 -15.54
CA ASP A 89 3.65 4.49 -16.13
C ASP A 89 3.07 3.59 -15.01
N ALA A 90 1.75 3.43 -15.01
CA ALA A 90 1.06 2.59 -14.04
C ALA A 90 1.52 1.12 -14.10
N THR A 91 1.96 0.64 -15.27
CA THR A 91 2.49 -0.73 -15.42
C THR A 91 3.82 -0.89 -14.69
N GLU A 92 4.70 0.11 -14.78
CA GLU A 92 5.97 0.12 -14.03
C GLU A 92 5.70 0.22 -12.53
N PHE A 93 4.76 1.08 -12.13
CA PHE A 93 4.36 1.23 -10.73
C PHE A 93 3.86 -0.09 -10.13
N ILE A 94 2.97 -0.79 -10.82
CA ILE A 94 2.45 -2.08 -10.34
C ILE A 94 3.57 -3.13 -10.22
N LYS A 95 4.54 -3.15 -11.13
CA LYS A 95 5.69 -4.08 -11.06
C LYS A 95 6.56 -3.85 -9.81
N ILE A 96 6.66 -2.62 -9.33
CA ILE A 96 7.42 -2.26 -8.13
C ILE A 96 6.86 -2.97 -6.88
N SER A 97 5.56 -3.26 -6.83
CA SER A 97 4.96 -3.98 -5.70
C SER A 97 5.66 -5.32 -5.40
N GLY A 98 6.19 -5.98 -6.45
CA GLY A 98 6.75 -7.32 -6.34
C GLY A 98 5.71 -8.38 -5.96
N CYS A 99 4.43 -8.00 -5.90
CA CYS A 99 3.35 -8.92 -5.58
C CYS A 99 3.11 -9.88 -6.74
N GLU A 100 3.06 -11.18 -6.44
CA GLU A 100 2.40 -12.11 -7.34
C GLU A 100 0.92 -11.73 -7.42
N PHE A 101 0.40 -11.58 -8.65
CA PHE A 101 -1.03 -11.34 -8.83
C PHE A 101 -1.84 -12.47 -8.21
N LEU A 102 -2.57 -12.17 -7.16
CA LEU A 102 -3.45 -13.12 -6.52
C LEU A 102 -4.54 -13.50 -7.51
N GLN A 103 -4.62 -14.79 -7.83
CA GLN A 103 -5.69 -15.30 -8.68
C GLN A 103 -7.01 -15.29 -7.91
N LEU A 104 -8.07 -14.85 -8.56
CA LEU A 104 -9.42 -14.98 -8.02
C LEU A 104 -9.74 -16.46 -7.79
N PRO A 105 -10.49 -16.81 -6.71
CA PRO A 105 -10.98 -18.17 -6.53
C PRO A 105 -11.78 -18.63 -7.74
N THR A 106 -11.59 -19.85 -8.20
CA THR A 106 -12.31 -20.41 -9.34
C THR A 106 -13.82 -20.49 -9.09
N ASN A 107 -14.18 -20.80 -7.83
CA ASN A 107 -15.57 -20.85 -7.40
C ASN A 107 -15.95 -19.54 -6.66
N PRO A 108 -16.83 -18.71 -7.22
CA PRO A 108 -17.24 -17.44 -6.61
C PRO A 108 -18.08 -17.60 -5.33
N THR A 109 -18.52 -18.82 -5.00
CA THR A 109 -19.24 -19.15 -3.77
C THR A 109 -18.37 -19.85 -2.73
N ASP A 110 -17.08 -20.04 -3.01
CA ASP A 110 -16.14 -20.58 -2.03
C ASP A 110 -15.68 -19.49 -1.07
N HIS A 111 -16.53 -19.19 -0.10
CA HIS A 111 -16.33 -18.11 0.87
C HIS A 111 -15.10 -18.30 1.73
N LYS A 112 -14.73 -19.57 2.00
CA LYS A 112 -13.52 -19.88 2.74
C LYS A 112 -12.28 -19.51 1.95
N ALA A 113 -12.21 -19.91 0.67
CA ALA A 113 -11.09 -19.56 -0.20
C ALA A 113 -10.98 -18.04 -0.38
N ILE A 114 -12.11 -17.32 -0.46
CA ILE A 114 -12.15 -15.86 -0.52
C ILE A 114 -11.52 -15.24 0.74
N LEU A 115 -11.94 -15.66 1.93
CA LEU A 115 -11.39 -15.16 3.20
C LEU A 115 -9.91 -15.49 3.38
N GLU A 116 -9.47 -16.66 2.95
CA GLU A 116 -8.04 -17.05 2.99
C GLU A 116 -7.18 -16.13 2.10
N LYS A 117 -7.73 -15.68 0.96
CA LYS A 117 -7.05 -14.70 0.10
C LYS A 117 -6.95 -13.33 0.76
N CYS A 118 -8.04 -12.86 1.38
CA CYS A 118 -8.03 -11.61 2.13
C CYS A 118 -6.98 -11.67 3.25
N LEU A 119 -7.02 -12.71 4.07
CA LEU A 119 -6.08 -12.90 5.18
C LEU A 119 -4.61 -12.90 4.71
N LYS A 120 -4.32 -13.56 3.59
CA LYS A 120 -2.96 -13.59 3.03
C LYS A 120 -2.49 -12.20 2.58
N ALA A 121 -3.38 -11.41 1.97
CA ALA A 121 -3.06 -10.06 1.55
C ALA A 121 -2.75 -9.16 2.76
N GLU A 122 -3.59 -9.18 3.79
CA GLU A 122 -3.41 -8.42 5.02
C GLU A 122 -2.11 -8.80 5.77
N GLN A 123 -1.79 -10.08 5.85
CA GLN A 123 -0.54 -10.54 6.47
C GLN A 123 0.68 -9.99 5.71
N GLY A 124 0.62 -9.91 4.38
CA GLY A 124 1.66 -9.29 3.57
C GLY A 124 1.81 -7.79 3.83
N ALA A 125 0.70 -7.08 3.93
CA ALA A 125 0.69 -5.65 4.25
C ALA A 125 1.34 -5.36 5.61
N ILE A 126 1.02 -6.14 6.66
CA ILE A 126 1.62 -6.01 7.99
C ILE A 126 3.16 -6.10 7.92
N VAL A 127 3.70 -7.03 7.14
CA VAL A 127 5.17 -7.18 7.00
C VAL A 127 5.80 -5.92 6.40
N ASN A 128 5.19 -5.37 5.35
CA ASN A 128 5.69 -4.17 4.68
C ASN A 128 5.61 -2.94 5.58
N TRP A 129 4.48 -2.71 6.23
CA TRP A 129 4.31 -1.60 7.16
C TRP A 129 5.26 -1.69 8.36
N ASN A 130 5.47 -2.89 8.90
CA ASN A 130 6.41 -3.08 10.01
C ASN A 130 7.84 -2.69 9.63
N LYS A 131 8.26 -2.93 8.38
CA LYS A 131 9.56 -2.48 7.88
C LYS A 131 9.67 -0.95 7.89
N ILE A 132 8.66 -0.24 7.41
CA ILE A 132 8.62 1.23 7.42
C ILE A 132 8.64 1.76 8.86
N CYS A 133 7.83 1.19 9.75
CA CYS A 133 7.83 1.55 11.17
C CYS A 133 9.21 1.39 11.81
N GLN A 134 9.93 0.31 11.52
CA GLN A 134 11.28 0.10 12.06
C GLN A 134 12.30 1.12 11.52
N MET A 135 12.17 1.53 10.27
CA MET A 135 13.04 2.54 9.67
C MET A 135 12.84 3.92 10.30
N THR A 136 11.60 4.27 10.60
CA THR A 136 11.19 5.61 11.03
C THR A 136 11.14 5.78 12.54
N PHE A 137 11.13 4.69 13.30
CA PHE A 137 10.99 4.71 14.76
C PHE A 137 12.04 5.61 15.42
N GLY A 138 11.56 6.61 16.16
CA GLY A 138 12.40 7.59 16.85
C GLY A 138 13.12 8.60 15.95
N LYS A 139 12.92 8.55 14.62
CA LYS A 139 13.57 9.43 13.63
C LYS A 139 12.57 10.31 12.88
N ASP A 140 11.42 9.77 12.57
CA ASP A 140 10.35 10.44 11.82
C ASP A 140 8.97 10.12 12.43
N PRO A 141 8.42 11.03 13.27
CA PRO A 141 7.13 10.80 13.91
C PRO A 141 5.93 11.03 12.97
N VAL A 142 6.16 11.46 11.73
CA VAL A 142 5.11 11.76 10.75
C VAL A 142 4.82 10.55 9.86
N THR A 143 5.86 9.79 9.51
CA THR A 143 5.72 8.52 8.78
C THR A 143 5.46 7.38 9.74
#